data_1f64d32fc62705008fc8d75aa1bf7fe4
#
_entry.id   1f64d32fc62705008fc8d75aa1bf7fe4
#
_cell.length_a   1.000
_cell.length_b   1.000
_cell.length_c   1.000
_cell.angle_alpha   90.00
_cell.angle_beta   90.00
_cell.angle_gamma   90.00
#
_symmetry.space_group_name_H-M   'P 1'
#
loop_
_entity.id
_entity.type
_entity.pdbx_description
1 polymer ?
#
loop_
_entity_poly.entity_id
_entity_poly.type
_entity_poly.pdbx_seq_one_letter_code
_entity_poly.pdbx_strand_id
1 'polypeptide(L)'
;KTSTGPSKLSDIIVNQVYDTLQKLSSEGAEAFKGISTGYRDLDDVIAGLNKSDLILIGARPAMGKTSFALNIARNVAVKAKKKILFFSLEMTKEQLAQRVLSTEARVLSTKMRTGQLDTDDRTRLGLATASLNDCELYFDDTSTITVAEMKARARRLKNVDCIIIDYLGLIRSGTKVESRVQEVTEITRSLKLMAKD
;
A
#
# COMPACT_ATOMS: atom_id res chain seq x y z
N LYS A 1 -12.35 23.03 -3.07
CA LYS A 1 -13.06 23.22 -4.36
C LYS A 1 -12.01 23.18 -5.45
N THR A 2 -11.84 22.05 -6.11
CA THR A 2 -11.02 21.92 -7.32
C THR A 2 -11.75 22.64 -8.45
N SER A 3 -11.15 23.72 -8.98
CA SER A 3 -11.67 24.39 -10.17
C SER A 3 -11.57 23.41 -11.35
N THR A 4 -12.69 23.10 -11.95
CA THR A 4 -12.82 22.15 -13.07
C THR A 4 -12.57 22.81 -14.42
N GLY A 5 -11.63 23.74 -14.53
CA GLY A 5 -11.32 24.46 -15.76
C GLY A 5 -9.82 24.72 -15.94
N PRO A 6 -9.41 25.20 -17.12
CA PRO A 6 -8.03 25.59 -17.36
C PRO A 6 -7.65 26.76 -16.44
N SER A 7 -6.45 26.69 -15.86
CA SER A 7 -5.89 27.73 -14.97
C SER A 7 -4.60 28.28 -15.58
N LYS A 8 -4.36 29.59 -15.41
CA LYS A 8 -3.15 30.21 -15.90
C LYS A 8 -1.93 29.72 -15.11
N LEU A 9 -0.82 29.48 -15.77
CA LEU A 9 0.41 28.99 -15.15
C LEU A 9 0.87 29.85 -13.99
N SER A 10 0.84 31.18 -14.13
CA SER A 10 1.24 32.13 -13.08
C SER A 10 0.41 31.94 -11.80
N ASP A 11 -0.91 31.69 -11.93
CA ASP A 11 -1.81 31.54 -10.79
C ASP A 11 -1.56 30.20 -10.10
N ILE A 12 -1.24 29.14 -10.87
CA ILE A 12 -0.84 27.84 -10.32
C ILE A 12 0.47 27.97 -9.54
N ILE A 13 1.47 28.66 -10.11
CA ILE A 13 2.77 28.86 -9.45
C ILE A 13 2.58 29.60 -8.14
N VAL A 14 1.91 30.74 -8.14
CA VAL A 14 1.76 31.60 -6.95
C VAL A 14 0.89 30.92 -5.88
N ASN A 15 -0.25 30.38 -6.25
CA ASN A 15 -1.25 29.92 -5.29
C ASN A 15 -1.09 28.44 -4.87
N GLN A 16 -0.29 27.65 -5.62
CA GLN A 16 -0.15 26.22 -5.34
C GLN A 16 1.30 25.80 -5.15
N VAL A 17 2.20 26.17 -6.08
CA VAL A 17 3.59 25.74 -6.02
C VAL A 17 4.33 26.40 -4.86
N TYR A 18 4.26 27.75 -4.77
CA TYR A 18 4.91 28.48 -3.67
C TYR A 18 4.33 28.12 -2.30
N ASP A 19 3.00 27.96 -2.19
CA ASP A 19 2.36 27.51 -0.96
C ASP A 19 2.86 26.12 -0.52
N THR A 20 3.00 25.20 -1.48
CA THR A 20 3.55 23.87 -1.22
C THR A 20 5.02 23.92 -0.80
N LEU A 21 5.84 24.71 -1.50
CA LEU A 21 7.26 24.88 -1.15
C LEU A 21 7.44 25.48 0.24
N GLN A 22 6.62 26.47 0.59
CA GLN A 22 6.65 27.09 1.92
C GLN A 22 6.28 26.10 3.02
N LYS A 23 5.25 25.27 2.79
CA LYS A 23 4.86 24.20 3.71
C LYS A 23 5.94 23.13 3.88
N LEU A 24 6.62 22.76 2.80
CA LEU A 24 7.73 21.80 2.83
C LEU A 24 9.01 22.36 3.51
N SER A 25 9.15 23.70 3.59
CA SER A 25 10.27 24.36 4.24
C SER A 25 10.02 24.79 5.68
N SER A 26 8.78 24.60 6.20
CA SER A 26 8.38 25.00 7.54
C SER A 26 8.57 23.89 8.58
N GLU A 27 8.59 24.27 9.86
CA GLU A 27 8.45 23.31 10.96
C GLU A 27 7.11 22.56 10.79
N GLY A 28 7.18 21.23 10.66
CA GLY A 28 6.01 20.39 10.32
C GLY A 28 5.98 19.93 8.86
N ALA A 29 7.04 20.16 8.09
CA ALA A 29 7.19 19.68 6.70
C ALA A 29 6.93 18.16 6.54
N GLU A 30 7.13 17.37 7.59
CA GLU A 30 6.83 15.92 7.59
C GLU A 30 5.37 15.59 7.24
N ALA A 31 4.43 16.47 7.57
CA ALA A 31 3.01 16.29 7.25
C ALA A 31 2.71 16.47 5.75
N PHE A 32 3.62 17.09 4.99
CA PHE A 32 3.49 17.35 3.56
C PHE A 32 4.37 16.46 2.69
N LYS A 33 5.26 15.68 3.31
CA LYS A 33 6.03 14.64 2.63
C LYS A 33 5.14 13.43 2.35
N GLY A 34 5.52 12.61 1.38
CA GLY A 34 4.90 11.32 1.14
C GLY A 34 5.01 10.40 2.36
N ILE A 35 4.16 9.40 2.44
CA ILE A 35 4.20 8.40 3.51
C ILE A 35 5.49 7.59 3.36
N SER A 36 6.29 7.49 4.43
CA SER A 36 7.53 6.69 4.41
C SER A 36 7.23 5.20 4.19
N THR A 37 7.95 4.58 3.28
CA THR A 37 7.92 3.13 3.06
C THR A 37 8.63 2.34 4.17
N GLY A 38 9.42 3.06 4.99
CA GLY A 38 10.31 2.48 5.99
C GLY A 38 11.64 1.98 5.43
N TYR A 39 11.90 2.22 4.15
CA TYR A 39 13.18 1.99 3.47
C TYR A 39 13.77 3.35 3.06
N ARG A 40 14.79 3.79 3.80
CA ARG A 40 15.36 5.13 3.65
C ARG A 40 15.80 5.43 2.22
N ASP A 41 16.62 4.55 1.64
CA ASP A 41 17.16 4.76 0.29
C ASP A 41 16.05 4.82 -0.78
N LEU A 42 14.96 4.08 -0.56
CA LEU A 42 13.79 4.16 -1.43
C LEU A 42 13.05 5.48 -1.23
N ASP A 43 12.83 5.89 0.01
CA ASP A 43 12.14 7.13 0.34
C ASP A 43 12.92 8.35 -0.16
N ASP A 44 14.24 8.31 -0.13
CA ASP A 44 15.12 9.38 -0.69
C ASP A 44 14.95 9.51 -2.21
N VAL A 45 14.67 8.42 -2.93
CA VAL A 45 14.47 8.43 -4.39
C VAL A 45 13.06 8.85 -4.78
N ILE A 46 12.02 8.32 -4.10
CA ILE A 46 10.61 8.54 -4.49
C ILE A 46 9.92 9.64 -3.67
N ALA A 47 10.61 10.25 -2.70
CA ALA A 47 10.06 11.18 -1.73
C ALA A 47 8.87 10.62 -0.93
N GLY A 48 8.90 9.31 -0.63
CA GLY A 48 7.82 8.58 0.01
C GLY A 48 6.64 8.28 -0.92
N LEU A 49 5.57 7.69 -0.36
CA LEU A 49 4.34 7.38 -1.10
C LEU A 49 3.45 8.63 -1.12
N ASN A 50 3.32 9.25 -2.28
CA ASN A 50 2.58 10.50 -2.41
C ASN A 50 1.12 10.26 -2.81
N LYS A 51 0.24 11.19 -2.41
CA LYS A 51 -1.17 11.15 -2.81
C LYS A 51 -1.29 11.18 -4.34
N SER A 52 -2.28 10.48 -4.84
CA SER A 52 -2.57 10.35 -6.27
C SER A 52 -1.53 9.57 -7.10
N ASP A 53 -0.47 9.04 -6.48
CA ASP A 53 0.52 8.24 -7.20
C ASP A 53 0.07 6.79 -7.37
N LEU A 54 0.40 6.24 -8.53
CA LEU A 54 0.37 4.83 -8.83
C LEU A 54 1.81 4.34 -8.98
N ILE A 55 2.25 3.52 -8.05
CA ILE A 55 3.61 2.96 -8.03
C ILE A 55 3.53 1.50 -8.44
N LEU A 56 4.34 1.09 -9.41
CA LEU A 56 4.41 -0.27 -9.89
C LEU A 56 5.71 -0.94 -9.43
N ILE A 57 5.60 -2.11 -8.80
CA ILE A 57 6.73 -2.93 -8.39
C ILE A 57 6.81 -4.14 -9.32
N GLY A 58 7.83 -4.17 -10.16
CA GLY A 58 8.12 -5.30 -11.05
C GLY A 58 9.17 -6.22 -10.46
N ALA A 59 8.91 -7.53 -10.48
CA ALA A 59 9.88 -8.55 -10.09
C ALA A 59 9.61 -9.86 -10.84
N ARG A 60 10.66 -10.63 -11.08
CA ARG A 60 10.50 -12.02 -11.57
C ARG A 60 9.82 -12.89 -10.49
N PRO A 61 9.14 -13.97 -10.86
CA PRO A 61 8.61 -14.92 -9.89
C PRO A 61 9.65 -15.33 -8.84
N ALA A 62 9.22 -15.56 -7.62
CA ALA A 62 10.05 -15.98 -6.48
C ALA A 62 11.12 -14.95 -6.01
N MET A 63 11.18 -13.74 -6.53
CA MET A 63 12.15 -12.71 -6.10
C MET A 63 11.69 -11.90 -4.88
N GLY A 64 10.62 -12.31 -4.20
CA GLY A 64 10.18 -11.69 -2.96
C GLY A 64 9.27 -10.46 -3.12
N LYS A 65 8.63 -10.26 -4.28
CA LYS A 65 7.70 -9.13 -4.52
C LYS A 65 6.65 -8.97 -3.41
N THR A 66 5.92 -10.03 -3.09
CA THR A 66 4.91 -10.05 -2.02
C THR A 66 5.50 -9.72 -0.66
N SER A 67 6.68 -10.28 -0.34
CA SER A 67 7.35 -10.01 0.94
C SER A 67 7.78 -8.55 1.05
N PHE A 68 8.26 -7.95 -0.03
CA PHE A 68 8.64 -6.54 -0.08
C PHE A 68 7.40 -5.64 0.09
N ALA A 69 6.33 -5.88 -0.66
CA ALA A 69 5.07 -5.15 -0.55
C ALA A 69 4.47 -5.26 0.85
N LEU A 70 4.53 -6.45 1.46
CA LEU A 70 4.01 -6.70 2.80
C LEU A 70 4.83 -5.98 3.88
N ASN A 71 6.16 -5.90 3.71
CA ASN A 71 7.03 -5.14 4.60
C ASN A 71 6.76 -3.63 4.51
N ILE A 72 6.50 -3.10 3.31
CA ILE A 72 6.04 -1.70 3.15
C ILE A 72 4.73 -1.52 3.89
N ALA A 73 3.73 -2.40 3.66
CA ALA A 73 2.44 -2.34 4.33
C ALA A 73 2.59 -2.30 5.86
N ARG A 74 3.37 -3.22 6.41
CA ARG A 74 3.66 -3.26 7.85
C ARG A 74 4.36 -1.98 8.34
N ASN A 75 5.38 -1.50 7.65
CA ASN A 75 6.08 -0.27 8.04
C ASN A 75 5.14 0.94 8.04
N VAL A 76 4.32 1.09 7.01
CA VAL A 76 3.35 2.18 6.89
C VAL A 76 2.28 2.08 7.98
N ALA A 77 1.74 0.89 8.25
CA ALA A 77 0.70 0.72 9.29
C ALA A 77 1.25 0.87 10.71
N VAL A 78 2.41 0.27 11.01
CA VAL A 78 2.96 0.22 12.37
C VAL A 78 3.77 1.48 12.70
N LYS A 79 4.66 1.91 11.80
CA LYS A 79 5.56 3.05 12.05
C LYS A 79 4.94 4.40 11.69
N ALA A 80 4.36 4.50 10.49
CA ALA A 80 3.73 5.74 10.03
C ALA A 80 2.29 5.93 10.55
N LYS A 81 1.72 4.91 11.22
CA LYS A 81 0.35 4.93 11.78
C LYS A 81 -0.71 5.31 10.74
N LYS A 82 -0.58 4.76 9.53
CA LYS A 82 -1.47 4.99 8.40
C LYS A 82 -2.37 3.79 8.15
N LYS A 83 -3.56 4.05 7.63
CA LYS A 83 -4.53 3.02 7.29
C LYS A 83 -4.26 2.43 5.91
N ILE A 84 -4.06 1.11 5.85
CA ILE A 84 -3.74 0.39 4.63
C ILE A 84 -4.80 -0.66 4.32
N LEU A 85 -5.17 -0.72 3.05
CA LEU A 85 -5.94 -1.82 2.48
C LEU A 85 -5.07 -2.62 1.50
N PHE A 86 -4.81 -3.87 1.84
CA PHE A 86 -4.01 -4.79 1.03
C PHE A 86 -4.91 -5.80 0.34
N PHE A 87 -5.01 -5.72 -0.99
CA PHE A 87 -5.66 -6.72 -1.81
C PHE A 87 -4.66 -7.82 -2.19
N SER A 88 -4.94 -9.04 -1.76
CA SER A 88 -4.15 -10.21 -2.10
C SER A 88 -4.95 -11.14 -3.00
N LEU A 89 -4.54 -11.24 -4.25
CA LEU A 89 -5.25 -12.05 -5.25
C LEU A 89 -4.66 -13.46 -5.37
N GLU A 90 -3.55 -13.72 -4.69
CA GLU A 90 -2.83 -15.00 -4.74
C GLU A 90 -2.78 -15.72 -3.38
N MET A 91 -2.61 -14.97 -2.29
CA MET A 91 -2.44 -15.52 -0.95
C MET A 91 -3.66 -15.24 -0.07
N THR A 92 -3.95 -16.15 0.87
CA THR A 92 -5.02 -15.92 1.86
C THR A 92 -4.60 -14.90 2.92
N LYS A 93 -5.57 -14.24 3.52
CA LYS A 93 -5.34 -13.27 4.61
C LYS A 93 -4.63 -13.88 5.81
N GLU A 94 -4.90 -15.16 6.11
CA GLU A 94 -4.21 -15.89 7.17
C GLU A 94 -2.73 -16.05 6.88
N GLN A 95 -2.37 -16.41 5.64
CA GLN A 95 -0.98 -16.53 5.22
C GLN A 95 -0.24 -15.20 5.29
N LEU A 96 -0.90 -14.10 4.91
CA LEU A 96 -0.32 -12.76 5.01
C LEU A 96 -0.15 -12.33 6.47
N ALA A 97 -1.17 -12.52 7.30
CA ALA A 97 -1.10 -12.22 8.74
C ALA A 97 0.02 -13.01 9.42
N GLN A 98 0.18 -14.30 9.08
CA GLN A 98 1.28 -15.12 9.59
C GLN A 98 2.65 -14.57 9.18
N ARG A 99 2.81 -14.09 7.94
CA ARG A 99 4.07 -13.47 7.48
C ARG A 99 4.36 -12.15 8.20
N VAL A 100 3.35 -11.30 8.40
CA VAL A 100 3.52 -10.06 9.15
C VAL A 100 3.94 -10.36 10.59
N LEU A 101 3.24 -11.28 11.24
CA LEU A 101 3.56 -11.68 12.62
C LEU A 101 4.96 -12.30 12.74
N SER A 102 5.35 -13.17 11.80
CA SER A 102 6.71 -13.75 11.72
C SER A 102 7.78 -12.66 11.62
N THR A 103 7.56 -11.66 10.78
CA THR A 103 8.48 -10.54 10.58
C THR A 103 8.56 -9.66 11.82
N GLU A 104 7.43 -9.31 12.43
CA GLU A 104 7.37 -8.47 13.63
C GLU A 104 8.02 -9.16 14.83
N ALA A 105 7.71 -10.43 15.04
CA ALA A 105 8.25 -11.23 16.14
C ALA A 105 9.70 -11.67 15.91
N ARG A 106 10.23 -11.55 14.68
CA ARG A 106 11.52 -12.14 14.27
C ARG A 106 11.59 -13.65 14.55
N VAL A 107 10.48 -14.34 14.32
CA VAL A 107 10.38 -15.80 14.45
C VAL A 107 10.27 -16.39 13.05
N LEU A 108 11.02 -17.43 12.76
CA LEU A 108 11.00 -18.07 11.45
C LEU A 108 9.59 -18.59 11.12
N SER A 109 9.10 -18.27 9.94
CA SER A 109 7.79 -18.73 9.47
C SER A 109 7.68 -20.25 9.40
N THR A 110 8.81 -20.95 9.21
CA THR A 110 8.86 -22.42 9.27
C THR A 110 8.55 -22.94 10.67
N LYS A 111 9.11 -22.33 11.74
CA LYS A 111 8.79 -22.68 13.13
C LYS A 111 7.29 -22.47 13.44
N MET A 112 6.73 -21.36 12.97
CA MET A 112 5.30 -21.10 13.13
C MET A 112 4.43 -22.14 12.42
N ARG A 113 4.81 -22.53 11.20
CA ARG A 113 4.07 -23.53 10.42
C ARG A 113 4.14 -24.94 10.99
N THR A 114 5.29 -25.31 11.59
CA THR A 114 5.49 -26.66 12.18
C THR A 114 5.08 -26.72 13.65
N GLY A 115 4.79 -25.59 14.28
CA GLY A 115 4.50 -25.51 15.71
C GLY A 115 5.70 -25.69 16.63
N GLN A 116 6.92 -25.76 16.07
CA GLN A 116 8.18 -25.95 16.81
C GLN A 116 8.66 -24.62 17.41
N LEU A 117 7.88 -24.08 18.34
CA LEU A 117 8.14 -22.82 19.02
C LEU A 117 8.71 -23.09 20.42
N ASP A 118 9.85 -22.49 20.71
CA ASP A 118 10.40 -22.45 22.06
C ASP A 118 9.75 -21.35 22.90
N THR A 119 10.14 -21.25 24.19
CA THR A 119 9.56 -20.26 25.11
C THR A 119 9.86 -18.83 24.69
N ASP A 120 11.05 -18.57 24.15
CA ASP A 120 11.44 -17.24 23.68
C ASP A 120 10.65 -16.86 22.41
N ASP A 121 10.47 -17.78 21.47
CA ASP A 121 9.62 -17.59 20.31
C ASP A 121 8.19 -17.19 20.70
N ARG A 122 7.61 -17.89 21.70
CA ARG A 122 6.25 -17.58 22.21
C ARG A 122 6.16 -16.20 22.84
N THR A 123 7.16 -15.82 23.61
CA THR A 123 7.24 -14.48 24.21
C THR A 123 7.31 -13.41 23.15
N ARG A 124 8.18 -13.57 22.13
CA ARG A 124 8.31 -12.63 21.01
C ARG A 124 7.03 -12.53 20.19
N LEU A 125 6.34 -13.64 19.94
CA LEU A 125 5.05 -13.65 19.26
C LEU A 125 3.99 -12.88 20.07
N GLY A 126 3.96 -13.02 21.38
CA GLY A 126 3.05 -12.26 22.25
C GLY A 126 3.30 -10.76 22.18
N LEU A 127 4.57 -10.33 22.27
CA LEU A 127 4.95 -8.91 22.14
C LEU A 127 4.62 -8.35 20.75
N ALA A 128 4.88 -9.11 19.70
CA ALA A 128 4.55 -8.73 18.33
C ALA A 128 3.03 -8.60 18.13
N THR A 129 2.24 -9.51 18.69
CA THR A 129 0.78 -9.41 18.65
C THR A 129 0.29 -8.13 19.33
N ALA A 130 0.84 -7.78 20.49
CA ALA A 130 0.50 -6.54 21.17
C ALA A 130 0.89 -5.29 20.34
N SER A 131 2.07 -5.31 19.70
CA SER A 131 2.52 -4.22 18.80
C SER A 131 1.61 -4.05 17.58
N LEU A 132 1.03 -5.13 17.07
CA LEU A 132 0.17 -5.11 15.89
C LEU A 132 -1.30 -4.82 16.21
N ASN A 133 -1.71 -4.85 17.47
CA ASN A 133 -3.11 -4.72 17.88
C ASN A 133 -3.76 -3.42 17.39
N ASP A 134 -3.02 -2.31 17.45
CA ASP A 134 -3.51 -0.98 17.09
C ASP A 134 -3.17 -0.57 15.65
N CYS A 135 -2.61 -1.48 14.84
CA CYS A 135 -2.28 -1.14 13.47
C CYS A 135 -3.50 -1.27 12.54
N GLU A 136 -3.69 -0.27 11.67
CA GLU A 136 -4.78 -0.26 10.71
C GLU A 136 -4.35 -0.87 9.36
N LEU A 137 -3.97 -2.16 9.39
CA LEU A 137 -3.65 -2.95 8.20
C LEU A 137 -4.76 -3.96 7.93
N TYR A 138 -5.48 -3.77 6.84
CA TYR A 138 -6.62 -4.58 6.42
C TYR A 138 -6.26 -5.43 5.22
N PHE A 139 -6.63 -6.71 5.25
CA PHE A 139 -6.44 -7.66 4.16
C PHE A 139 -7.76 -8.04 3.52
N ASP A 140 -7.76 -8.06 2.19
CA ASP A 140 -8.84 -8.57 1.36
C ASP A 140 -8.26 -9.62 0.41
N ASP A 141 -8.66 -10.87 0.55
CA ASP A 141 -8.15 -12.02 -0.21
C ASP A 141 -9.16 -12.55 -1.25
N THR A 142 -10.03 -11.67 -1.72
CA THR A 142 -10.96 -12.02 -2.80
C THR A 142 -10.18 -12.23 -4.11
N SER A 143 -10.08 -13.47 -4.55
CA SER A 143 -9.29 -13.89 -5.71
C SER A 143 -9.75 -13.31 -7.05
N THR A 144 -10.98 -12.86 -7.13
CA THR A 144 -11.59 -12.32 -8.35
C THR A 144 -12.25 -11.00 -8.02
N ILE A 145 -11.61 -9.89 -8.41
CA ILE A 145 -12.09 -8.55 -8.08
C ILE A 145 -11.80 -7.59 -9.24
N THR A 146 -12.68 -6.62 -9.45
CA THR A 146 -12.50 -5.52 -10.39
C THR A 146 -12.00 -4.26 -9.66
N VAL A 147 -11.42 -3.30 -10.41
CA VAL A 147 -10.98 -2.02 -9.83
C VAL A 147 -12.17 -1.24 -9.23
N ALA A 148 -13.36 -1.35 -9.82
CA ALA A 148 -14.57 -0.70 -9.29
C ALA A 148 -14.98 -1.27 -7.92
N GLU A 149 -14.88 -2.59 -7.75
CA GLU A 149 -15.15 -3.24 -6.47
C GLU A 149 -14.08 -2.89 -5.42
N MET A 150 -12.79 -2.84 -5.81
CA MET A 150 -11.71 -2.38 -4.92
C MET A 150 -11.98 -0.96 -4.40
N LYS A 151 -12.35 -0.05 -5.31
CA LYS A 151 -12.74 1.33 -4.97
C LYS A 151 -13.94 1.38 -4.02
N ALA A 152 -14.97 0.57 -4.25
CA ALA A 152 -16.13 0.50 -3.37
C ALA A 152 -15.77 0.00 -1.96
N ARG A 153 -14.87 -0.99 -1.85
CA ARG A 153 -14.39 -1.50 -0.56
C ARG A 153 -13.53 -0.46 0.17
N ALA A 154 -12.63 0.21 -0.54
CA ALA A 154 -11.82 1.29 0.04
C ALA A 154 -12.69 2.44 0.58
N ARG A 155 -13.70 2.85 -0.17
CA ARG A 155 -14.67 3.88 0.28
C ARG A 155 -15.48 3.45 1.50
N ARG A 156 -15.86 2.16 1.59
CA ARG A 156 -16.58 1.62 2.75
C ARG A 156 -15.70 1.61 4.00
N LEU A 157 -14.41 1.29 3.85
CA LEU A 157 -13.45 1.30 4.95
C LEU A 157 -13.14 2.70 5.46
N LYS A 158 -13.31 3.73 4.63
CA LYS A 158 -13.06 5.16 4.88
C LYS A 158 -11.62 5.47 5.31
N ASN A 159 -11.16 6.64 4.93
CA ASN A 159 -9.85 7.19 5.33
C ASN A 159 -8.67 6.21 5.08
N VAL A 160 -8.70 5.51 3.94
CA VAL A 160 -7.59 4.67 3.52
C VAL A 160 -6.47 5.57 2.99
N ASP A 161 -5.29 5.49 3.58
CA ASP A 161 -4.13 6.29 3.18
C ASP A 161 -3.35 5.64 2.02
N CYS A 162 -3.31 4.30 1.99
CA CYS A 162 -2.58 3.56 0.96
C CYS A 162 -3.30 2.26 0.60
N ILE A 163 -3.30 1.93 -0.68
CA ILE A 163 -3.83 0.66 -1.20
C ILE A 163 -2.66 -0.10 -1.84
N ILE A 164 -2.50 -1.36 -1.46
CA ILE A 164 -1.53 -2.27 -2.05
C ILE A 164 -2.28 -3.40 -2.74
N ILE A 165 -1.84 -3.79 -3.93
CA ILE A 165 -2.47 -4.85 -4.73
C ILE A 165 -1.41 -5.85 -5.16
N ASP A 166 -1.53 -7.09 -4.74
CA ASP A 166 -0.64 -8.19 -5.12
C ASP A 166 -1.44 -9.33 -5.76
N TYR A 167 -1.43 -9.46 -7.09
CA TYR A 167 -0.76 -8.63 -8.06
C TYR A 167 -1.69 -8.26 -9.23
N LEU A 168 -1.34 -7.23 -9.94
CA LEU A 168 -2.13 -6.63 -11.03
C LEU A 168 -2.60 -7.65 -12.08
N GLY A 169 -1.80 -8.68 -12.37
CA GLY A 169 -2.11 -9.70 -13.36
C GLY A 169 -3.35 -10.56 -13.07
N LEU A 170 -3.87 -10.55 -11.85
CA LEU A 170 -5.07 -11.30 -11.45
C LEU A 170 -6.33 -10.44 -11.35
N ILE A 171 -6.22 -9.13 -11.55
CA ILE A 171 -7.38 -8.23 -11.60
C ILE A 171 -8.17 -8.54 -12.87
N ARG A 172 -9.49 -8.56 -12.75
CA ARG A 172 -10.38 -8.67 -13.90
C ARG A 172 -10.73 -7.31 -14.48
N SER A 173 -10.72 -7.22 -15.80
CA SER A 173 -11.37 -6.10 -16.49
C SER A 173 -12.88 -6.17 -16.25
N GLY A 174 -13.51 -5.02 -16.01
CA GLY A 174 -14.96 -4.92 -15.93
C GLY A 174 -15.66 -5.02 -17.29
N THR A 175 -14.90 -5.04 -18.39
CA THR A 175 -15.38 -5.08 -19.77
C THR A 175 -14.75 -6.26 -20.53
N LYS A 176 -15.44 -6.73 -21.58
CA LYS A 176 -14.86 -7.71 -22.51
C LYS A 176 -13.81 -7.00 -23.36
N VAL A 177 -12.57 -7.45 -23.26
CA VAL A 177 -11.42 -6.89 -23.98
C VAL A 177 -10.84 -7.97 -24.87
N GLU A 178 -10.44 -7.61 -26.09
CA GLU A 178 -10.00 -8.56 -27.11
C GLU A 178 -8.54 -9.04 -26.90
N SER A 179 -7.73 -8.28 -26.14
CA SER A 179 -6.35 -8.67 -25.88
C SER A 179 -5.92 -8.39 -24.44
N ARG A 180 -4.96 -9.19 -23.94
CA ARG A 180 -4.37 -9.01 -22.60
C ARG A 180 -3.68 -7.65 -22.42
N VAL A 181 -3.09 -7.12 -23.47
CA VAL A 181 -2.45 -5.80 -23.46
C VAL A 181 -3.48 -4.69 -23.21
N GLN A 182 -4.60 -4.74 -23.90
CA GLN A 182 -5.70 -3.79 -23.70
C GLN A 182 -6.28 -3.91 -22.29
N GLU A 183 -6.47 -5.14 -21.80
CA GLU A 183 -6.96 -5.39 -20.45
C GLU A 183 -6.06 -4.75 -19.38
N VAL A 184 -4.75 -4.98 -19.46
CA VAL A 184 -3.77 -4.41 -18.52
C VAL A 184 -3.75 -2.88 -18.62
N THR A 185 -3.85 -2.33 -19.82
CA THR A 185 -3.91 -0.88 -20.06
C THR A 185 -5.12 -0.25 -19.38
N GLU A 186 -6.30 -0.86 -19.54
CA GLU A 186 -7.54 -0.39 -18.93
C GLU A 186 -7.51 -0.48 -17.41
N ILE A 187 -7.02 -1.61 -16.87
CA ILE A 187 -6.83 -1.81 -15.42
C ILE A 187 -5.89 -0.73 -14.85
N THR A 188 -4.73 -0.52 -15.48
CA THR A 188 -3.73 0.46 -15.02
C THR A 188 -4.30 1.89 -15.05
N ARG A 189 -5.04 2.24 -16.10
CA ARG A 189 -5.74 3.53 -16.19
C ARG A 189 -6.76 3.69 -15.07
N SER A 190 -7.55 2.65 -14.82
CA SER A 190 -8.58 2.65 -13.77
C SER A 190 -7.97 2.76 -12.37
N LEU A 191 -6.84 2.07 -12.13
CA LEU A 191 -6.09 2.19 -10.88
C LEU A 191 -5.52 3.60 -10.67
N LYS A 192 -4.98 4.24 -11.73
CA LYS A 192 -4.51 5.63 -11.64
C LYS A 192 -5.65 6.62 -11.35
N LEU A 193 -6.82 6.40 -11.92
CA LEU A 193 -8.01 7.18 -11.59
C LEU A 193 -8.46 6.96 -10.14
N MET A 194 -8.42 5.71 -9.67
CA MET A 194 -8.72 5.39 -8.28
C MET A 194 -7.76 6.07 -7.30
N ALA A 195 -6.47 6.15 -7.64
CA ALA A 195 -5.46 6.81 -6.82
C ALA A 195 -5.63 8.34 -6.73
N LYS A 196 -6.33 8.96 -7.69
CA LYS A 196 -6.62 10.41 -7.70
C LYS A 196 -7.87 10.78 -6.89
N ASP A 197 -8.74 9.83 -6.60
CA ASP A 197 -9.99 10.02 -5.86
C ASP A 197 -9.81 9.95 -4.34
#